data_cf238fc7f58844ce4850575608691bed
#
_entry.id   cf238fc7f58844ce4850575608691bed
#
_cell.length_a   1.000
_cell.length_b   1.000
_cell.length_c   1.000
_cell.angle_alpha   90.00
_cell.angle_beta   90.00
_cell.angle_gamma   90.00
#
_symmetry.space_group_name_H-M   'P 1'
#
loop_
_entity.id
_entity.type
_entity.pdbx_description
1 polymer ?
#
loop_
_entity_poly.entity_id
_entity_poly.type
_entity_poly.pdbx_seq_one_letter_code
_entity_poly.pdbx_strand_id
1 'polypeptide(L)'
;MSRTLGTVVRGVRAPIFREGDSVVDITVSTVLNALAENNITARDGDVVAVTESVVARCQGNYATCEQIAEDVRARTGGKTVGVAFPILSRNRFSLLLRGIAMGAEKVVLLLSYPSDEVGNHLVSLDQLDEAGIDPWHDVLSLEQFRAAFGEVVHPFTGVDYVAYYKSIIEEAGAQAEIVFANRVTAILPYTDTVI
;
A
#
# COMPACT_ATOMS: atom_id res chain seq x y z
N MET A 1 -28.09 -5.26 -27.20
CA MET A 1 -26.89 -5.27 -28.08
C MET A 1 -25.68 -5.59 -27.23
N SER A 2 -24.93 -6.61 -27.58
CA SER A 2 -23.68 -6.89 -26.87
C SER A 2 -22.64 -5.82 -27.26
N ARG A 3 -22.02 -5.21 -26.25
CA ARG A 3 -20.96 -4.21 -26.42
C ARG A 3 -19.70 -4.96 -26.88
N THR A 4 -19.30 -4.77 -28.11
CA THR A 4 -18.12 -5.45 -28.69
C THR A 4 -16.81 -4.72 -28.41
N LEU A 5 -16.88 -3.45 -27.98
CA LEU A 5 -15.72 -2.63 -27.61
C LEU A 5 -15.75 -2.30 -26.12
N GLY A 6 -14.60 -2.42 -25.48
CA GLY A 6 -14.39 -2.04 -24.08
C GLY A 6 -14.30 -0.53 -23.86
N THR A 7 -14.01 -0.15 -22.60
CA THR A 7 -13.76 1.24 -22.21
C THR A 7 -12.38 1.68 -22.72
N VAL A 8 -12.31 2.89 -23.26
CA VAL A 8 -11.05 3.54 -23.61
C VAL A 8 -10.61 4.42 -22.44
N VAL A 9 -9.38 4.22 -21.96
CA VAL A 9 -8.77 5.04 -20.92
C VAL A 9 -7.57 5.77 -21.52
N ARG A 10 -7.44 7.08 -21.24
CA ARG A 10 -6.33 7.92 -21.71
C ARG A 10 -5.67 8.59 -20.54
N GLY A 11 -4.36 8.41 -20.41
CA GLY A 11 -3.54 9.18 -19.49
C GLY A 11 -3.25 10.55 -20.07
N VAL A 12 -3.62 11.62 -19.36
CA VAL A 12 -3.33 13.00 -19.75
C VAL A 12 -2.15 13.50 -18.94
N ARG A 13 -1.13 14.06 -19.63
CA ARG A 13 0.03 14.68 -18.97
C ARG A 13 -0.37 16.04 -18.42
N ALA A 14 -0.28 16.19 -17.11
CA ALA A 14 -0.53 17.45 -16.42
C ALA A 14 0.78 18.10 -15.97
N PRO A 15 0.81 19.42 -15.71
CA PRO A 15 1.92 20.07 -15.05
C PRO A 15 2.09 19.55 -13.61
N ILE A 16 3.21 19.90 -12.97
CA ILE A 16 3.45 19.55 -11.57
C ILE A 16 2.50 20.40 -10.70
N PHE A 17 1.61 19.72 -9.98
CA PHE A 17 0.75 20.34 -8.99
C PHE A 17 1.53 20.70 -7.73
N ARG A 18 1.24 21.87 -7.16
CA ARG A 18 1.87 22.41 -5.95
C ARG A 18 0.79 22.78 -4.94
N GLU A 19 1.20 22.95 -3.70
CA GLU A 19 0.35 23.51 -2.66
C GLU A 19 -0.17 24.89 -3.05
N GLY A 20 -1.47 25.10 -2.87
CA GLY A 20 -2.19 26.32 -3.25
C GLY A 20 -2.67 26.37 -4.70
N ASP A 21 -2.28 25.42 -5.54
CA ASP A 21 -2.78 25.35 -6.92
C ASP A 21 -4.28 24.98 -6.95
N SER A 22 -5.02 25.59 -7.89
CA SER A 22 -6.39 25.17 -8.18
C SER A 22 -6.37 23.86 -8.97
N VAL A 23 -6.69 22.75 -8.29
CA VAL A 23 -6.76 21.44 -8.95
C VAL A 23 -7.80 21.42 -10.07
N VAL A 24 -8.90 22.18 -9.90
CA VAL A 24 -9.97 22.25 -10.90
C VAL A 24 -9.49 22.96 -12.17
N ASP A 25 -8.92 24.16 -12.03
CA ASP A 25 -8.52 24.96 -13.19
C ASP A 25 -7.40 24.29 -13.99
N ILE A 26 -6.41 23.70 -13.29
CA ILE A 26 -5.32 22.98 -13.93
C ILE A 26 -5.86 21.73 -14.65
N THR A 27 -6.75 20.97 -14.01
CA THR A 27 -7.32 19.77 -14.62
C THR A 27 -8.15 20.12 -15.85
N VAL A 28 -9.04 21.11 -15.74
CA VAL A 28 -9.90 21.54 -16.86
C VAL A 28 -9.05 22.01 -18.04
N SER A 29 -8.10 22.93 -17.81
CA SER A 29 -7.24 23.43 -18.89
C SER A 29 -6.41 22.32 -19.52
N THR A 30 -5.85 21.42 -18.72
CA THR A 30 -5.05 20.29 -19.21
C THR A 30 -5.87 19.33 -20.07
N VAL A 31 -7.08 18.98 -19.63
CA VAL A 31 -7.96 18.08 -20.38
C VAL A 31 -8.42 18.72 -21.67
N LEU A 32 -8.86 19.99 -21.65
CA LEU A 32 -9.32 20.70 -22.85
C LEU A 32 -8.20 20.84 -23.88
N ASN A 33 -6.98 21.17 -23.46
CA ASN A 33 -5.82 21.23 -24.34
C ASN A 33 -5.51 19.85 -24.97
N ALA A 34 -5.51 18.79 -24.16
CA ALA A 34 -5.27 17.44 -24.64
C ALA A 34 -6.32 16.98 -25.66
N LEU A 35 -7.60 17.28 -25.44
CA LEU A 35 -8.68 17.01 -26.38
C LEU A 35 -8.48 17.74 -27.71
N ALA A 36 -8.16 19.05 -27.65
CA ALA A 36 -7.94 19.87 -28.83
C ALA A 36 -6.73 19.40 -29.65
N GLU A 37 -5.58 19.17 -29.00
CA GLU A 37 -4.34 18.73 -29.67
C GLU A 37 -4.49 17.37 -30.37
N ASN A 38 -5.35 16.50 -29.86
CA ASN A 38 -5.55 15.15 -30.40
C ASN A 38 -6.83 14.99 -31.22
N ASN A 39 -7.56 16.07 -31.50
CA ASN A 39 -8.84 16.04 -32.22
C ASN A 39 -9.86 15.09 -31.59
N ILE A 40 -9.93 15.05 -30.26
CA ILE A 40 -10.87 14.23 -29.49
C ILE A 40 -12.04 15.10 -29.06
N THR A 41 -13.26 14.65 -29.34
CA THR A 41 -14.48 15.30 -28.86
C THR A 41 -14.94 14.64 -27.56
N ALA A 42 -15.15 15.46 -26.52
CA ALA A 42 -15.78 15.01 -25.28
C ALA A 42 -17.22 14.58 -25.56
N ARG A 43 -17.67 13.54 -24.87
CA ARG A 43 -19.01 12.96 -25.01
C ARG A 43 -19.71 12.91 -23.65
N ASP A 44 -21.04 12.90 -23.70
CA ASP A 44 -21.82 12.65 -22.50
C ASP A 44 -21.46 11.30 -21.88
N GLY A 45 -21.19 11.31 -20.58
CA GLY A 45 -20.77 10.14 -19.81
C GLY A 45 -19.26 9.88 -19.79
N ASP A 46 -18.43 10.74 -20.43
CA ASP A 46 -16.99 10.71 -20.22
C ASP A 46 -16.65 11.07 -18.76
N VAL A 47 -15.65 10.40 -18.21
CA VAL A 47 -15.21 10.59 -16.82
C VAL A 47 -13.79 11.13 -16.81
N VAL A 48 -13.60 12.24 -16.10
CA VAL A 48 -12.27 12.76 -15.76
C VAL A 48 -11.93 12.37 -14.33
N ALA A 49 -10.84 11.63 -14.15
CA ALA A 49 -10.39 11.17 -12.85
C ALA A 49 -9.09 11.86 -12.45
N VAL A 50 -9.06 12.41 -11.23
CA VAL A 50 -7.87 12.97 -10.59
C VAL A 50 -7.59 12.15 -9.34
N THR A 51 -6.30 11.81 -9.12
CA THR A 51 -5.94 11.00 -7.95
C THR A 51 -6.04 11.81 -6.66
N GLU A 52 -6.40 11.14 -5.56
CA GLU A 52 -6.46 11.73 -4.22
C GLU A 52 -5.17 12.44 -3.84
N SER A 53 -4.02 11.87 -4.15
CA SER A 53 -2.72 12.44 -3.83
C SER A 53 -2.45 13.79 -4.51
N VAL A 54 -3.02 14.04 -5.70
CA VAL A 54 -2.96 15.35 -6.38
C VAL A 54 -3.81 16.37 -5.62
N VAL A 55 -5.02 15.99 -5.24
CA VAL A 55 -5.92 16.84 -4.45
C VAL A 55 -5.29 17.20 -3.10
N ALA A 56 -4.79 16.22 -2.37
CA ALA A 56 -4.12 16.42 -1.08
C ALA A 56 -2.91 17.36 -1.21
N ARG A 57 -2.12 17.20 -2.29
CA ARG A 57 -0.98 18.09 -2.56
C ARG A 57 -1.40 19.55 -2.76
N CYS A 58 -2.43 19.80 -3.55
CA CYS A 58 -2.94 21.16 -3.76
C CYS A 58 -3.48 21.77 -2.46
N GLN A 59 -4.05 20.95 -1.58
CA GLN A 59 -4.57 21.37 -0.29
C GLN A 59 -3.50 21.52 0.80
N GLY A 60 -2.23 21.18 0.53
CA GLY A 60 -1.18 21.16 1.54
C GLY A 60 -1.42 20.09 2.63
N ASN A 61 -2.12 19.02 2.30
CA ASN A 61 -2.56 17.99 3.24
C ASN A 61 -1.46 16.95 3.45
N TYR A 62 -0.48 17.30 4.27
CA TYR A 62 0.68 16.47 4.59
C TYR A 62 0.69 16.10 6.07
N ALA A 63 1.25 14.94 6.38
CA ALA A 63 1.61 14.54 7.73
C ALA A 63 3.08 14.10 7.77
N THR A 64 3.79 14.46 8.83
CA THR A 64 5.13 13.93 9.10
C THR A 64 5.05 12.57 9.81
N CYS A 65 6.14 11.80 9.80
CA CYS A 65 6.19 10.55 10.55
C CYS A 65 5.98 10.78 12.07
N GLU A 66 6.45 11.91 12.58
CA GLU A 66 6.28 12.30 13.99
C GLU A 66 4.80 12.56 14.33
N GLN A 67 4.07 13.25 13.45
CA GLN A 67 2.62 13.48 13.62
C GLN A 67 1.82 12.18 13.56
N ILE A 68 2.19 11.26 12.66
CA ILE A 68 1.61 9.92 12.59
C ILE A 68 1.90 9.15 13.88
N ALA A 69 3.14 9.20 14.38
CA ALA A 69 3.54 8.55 15.62
C ALA A 69 2.78 9.08 16.84
N GLU A 70 2.56 10.38 16.90
CA GLU A 70 1.77 11.02 17.95
C GLU A 70 0.31 10.55 17.93
N ASP A 71 -0.34 10.54 16.76
CA ASP A 71 -1.72 10.07 16.59
C ASP A 71 -1.85 8.58 16.95
N VAL A 72 -0.93 7.74 16.46
CA VAL A 72 -0.88 6.30 16.80
C VAL A 72 -0.77 6.12 18.31
N ARG A 73 0.17 6.81 18.96
CA ARG A 73 0.36 6.71 20.40
C ARG A 73 -0.87 7.18 21.18
N ALA A 74 -1.50 8.26 20.74
CA ALA A 74 -2.71 8.78 21.37
C ALA A 74 -3.90 7.81 21.28
N ARG A 75 -4.06 7.13 20.16
CA ARG A 75 -5.18 6.20 19.92
C ARG A 75 -4.96 4.81 20.49
N THR A 76 -3.71 4.34 20.50
CA THR A 76 -3.38 2.94 20.84
C THR A 76 -2.70 2.77 22.18
N GLY A 77 -2.36 3.87 22.85
CA GLY A 77 -1.56 3.86 24.08
C GLY A 77 -0.09 3.51 23.85
N GLY A 78 0.36 3.45 22.60
CA GLY A 78 1.75 3.24 22.23
C GLY A 78 2.32 1.85 22.50
N LYS A 79 1.48 0.85 22.78
CA LYS A 79 1.90 -0.53 23.08
C LYS A 79 2.05 -1.37 21.80
N THR A 80 1.43 -2.54 21.78
CA THR A 80 1.43 -3.42 20.58
C THR A 80 0.34 -2.97 19.61
N VAL A 81 0.73 -2.71 18.36
CA VAL A 81 -0.17 -2.31 17.29
C VAL A 81 -0.10 -3.34 16.16
N GLY A 82 -1.25 -3.84 15.75
CA GLY A 82 -1.40 -4.69 14.58
C GLY A 82 -1.60 -3.84 13.33
N VAL A 83 -0.90 -4.19 12.26
CA VAL A 83 -1.09 -3.59 10.93
C VAL A 83 -1.47 -4.68 9.96
N ALA A 84 -2.69 -4.60 9.40
CA ALA A 84 -3.24 -5.66 8.59
C ALA A 84 -3.19 -5.33 7.09
N PHE A 85 -2.67 -6.28 6.31
CA PHE A 85 -2.69 -6.31 4.85
C PHE A 85 -2.18 -5.04 4.15
N PRO A 86 -1.01 -4.52 4.53
CA PRO A 86 -0.45 -3.40 3.81
C PRO A 86 0.00 -3.80 2.41
N ILE A 87 -0.08 -2.84 1.48
CA ILE A 87 0.52 -3.02 0.16
C ILE A 87 2.05 -3.03 0.24
N LEU A 88 2.69 -3.82 -0.62
CA LEU A 88 4.15 -3.89 -0.72
C LEU A 88 4.67 -2.68 -1.52
N SER A 89 4.98 -1.59 -0.85
CA SER A 89 5.36 -0.33 -1.48
C SER A 89 6.48 0.40 -0.74
N ARG A 90 7.56 0.71 -1.48
CA ARG A 90 8.69 1.51 -0.97
C ARG A 90 8.34 2.98 -0.75
N ASN A 91 7.41 3.51 -1.53
CA ASN A 91 7.17 4.95 -1.63
C ASN A 91 5.94 5.43 -0.86
N ARG A 92 5.08 4.52 -0.46
CA ARG A 92 3.81 4.84 0.20
C ARG A 92 3.77 4.24 1.59
N PHE A 93 3.59 2.93 1.66
CA PHE A 93 3.40 2.27 2.94
C PHE A 93 4.65 2.28 3.83
N SER A 94 5.86 2.23 3.28
CA SER A 94 7.10 2.28 4.07
C SER A 94 7.22 3.53 4.95
N LEU A 95 6.81 4.70 4.45
CA LEU A 95 6.81 5.94 5.24
C LEU A 95 5.73 5.92 6.32
N LEU A 96 4.53 5.41 5.98
CA LEU A 96 3.46 5.25 6.94
C LEU A 96 3.85 4.24 8.04
N LEU A 97 4.42 3.10 7.66
CA LEU A 97 4.91 2.08 8.58
C LEU A 97 5.94 2.65 9.56
N ARG A 98 6.87 3.49 9.08
CA ARG A 98 7.83 4.18 9.94
C ARG A 98 7.14 5.06 10.99
N GLY A 99 6.16 5.87 10.56
CA GLY A 99 5.38 6.70 11.48
C GLY A 99 4.62 5.87 12.51
N ILE A 100 3.98 4.76 12.09
CA ILE A 100 3.30 3.83 12.99
C ILE A 100 4.29 3.23 14.00
N ALA A 101 5.43 2.74 13.54
CA ALA A 101 6.44 2.12 14.39
C ALA A 101 7.05 3.10 15.41
N MET A 102 7.28 4.36 15.04
CA MET A 102 7.70 5.42 15.97
C MET A 102 6.66 5.68 17.09
N GLY A 103 5.40 5.34 16.85
CA GLY A 103 4.29 5.51 17.78
C GLY A 103 4.00 4.30 18.67
N ALA A 104 4.68 3.16 18.50
CA ALA A 104 4.39 1.89 19.18
C ALA A 104 5.65 1.25 19.76
N GLU A 105 5.48 0.44 20.83
CA GLU A 105 6.56 -0.40 21.37
C GLU A 105 6.80 -1.64 20.51
N LYS A 106 5.72 -2.19 19.92
CA LYS A 106 5.75 -3.37 19.06
C LYS A 106 4.76 -3.22 17.92
N VAL A 107 5.18 -3.60 16.70
CA VAL A 107 4.31 -3.71 15.53
C VAL A 107 4.20 -5.16 15.12
N VAL A 108 2.96 -5.66 15.04
CA VAL A 108 2.61 -6.95 14.45
C VAL A 108 2.14 -6.69 13.03
N LEU A 109 2.95 -7.05 12.04
CA LEU A 109 2.65 -6.83 10.63
C LEU A 109 2.07 -8.11 10.02
N LEU A 110 0.79 -8.07 9.67
CA LEU A 110 0.09 -9.17 9.01
C LEU A 110 0.14 -8.97 7.50
N LEU A 111 0.96 -9.76 6.82
CA LEU A 111 1.10 -9.76 5.37
C LEU A 111 0.21 -10.80 4.72
N SER A 112 -0.48 -10.42 3.65
CA SER A 112 -1.15 -11.38 2.78
C SER A 112 -0.15 -12.10 1.87
N TYR A 113 -0.44 -13.35 1.52
CA TYR A 113 0.35 -14.17 0.60
C TYR A 113 -0.58 -15.10 -0.20
N PRO A 114 -0.28 -15.44 -1.44
CA PRO A 114 0.97 -15.23 -2.17
C PRO A 114 1.23 -13.80 -2.60
N SER A 115 0.24 -12.90 -2.58
CA SER A 115 0.38 -11.51 -3.01
C SER A 115 -0.43 -10.56 -2.14
N ASP A 116 -0.11 -9.27 -2.22
CA ASP A 116 -0.96 -8.21 -1.69
C ASP A 116 -2.21 -7.98 -2.57
N GLU A 117 -3.11 -7.09 -2.14
CA GLU A 117 -4.38 -6.80 -2.81
C GLU A 117 -4.22 -6.17 -4.22
N VAL A 118 -3.05 -5.60 -4.53
CA VAL A 118 -2.75 -4.99 -5.83
C VAL A 118 -1.89 -5.88 -6.72
N GLY A 119 -1.62 -7.11 -6.29
CA GLY A 119 -0.95 -8.15 -7.07
C GLY A 119 0.58 -8.12 -7.00
N ASN A 120 1.17 -7.49 -5.97
CA ASN A 120 2.61 -7.66 -5.72
C ASN A 120 2.86 -9.00 -5.03
N HIS A 121 3.45 -9.94 -5.76
CA HIS A 121 3.70 -11.29 -5.25
C HIS A 121 4.89 -11.34 -4.28
N LEU A 122 4.70 -12.06 -3.17
CA LEU A 122 5.79 -12.55 -2.31
C LEU A 122 6.28 -13.91 -2.80
N VAL A 123 5.35 -14.80 -3.14
CA VAL A 123 5.63 -16.17 -3.63
C VAL A 123 4.70 -16.51 -4.77
N SER A 124 5.04 -17.50 -5.59
CA SER A 124 4.15 -18.03 -6.62
C SER A 124 3.20 -19.09 -6.07
N LEU A 125 2.13 -19.39 -6.82
CA LEU A 125 1.24 -20.49 -6.48
C LEU A 125 1.96 -21.85 -6.51
N ASP A 126 2.85 -22.04 -7.50
CA ASP A 126 3.63 -23.27 -7.62
C ASP A 126 4.52 -23.50 -6.39
N GLN A 127 5.13 -22.44 -5.85
CA GLN A 127 5.91 -22.54 -4.61
C GLN A 127 5.05 -22.92 -3.39
N LEU A 128 3.80 -22.45 -3.31
CA LEU A 128 2.88 -22.84 -2.25
C LEU A 128 2.51 -24.33 -2.36
N ASP A 129 2.19 -24.77 -3.59
CA ASP A 129 1.84 -26.17 -3.84
C ASP A 129 3.01 -27.11 -3.52
N GLU A 130 4.22 -26.78 -3.94
CA GLU A 130 5.44 -27.53 -3.63
C GLU A 130 5.73 -27.60 -2.12
N ALA A 131 5.45 -26.52 -1.39
CA ALA A 131 5.62 -26.45 0.06
C ALA A 131 4.45 -27.11 0.84
N GLY A 132 3.37 -27.45 0.16
CA GLY A 132 2.14 -27.99 0.77
C GLY A 132 1.44 -26.99 1.70
N ILE A 133 1.52 -25.70 1.38
CA ILE A 133 0.96 -24.60 2.17
C ILE A 133 -0.33 -24.10 1.52
N ASP A 134 -1.42 -24.08 2.30
CA ASP A 134 -2.71 -23.55 1.89
C ASP A 134 -2.86 -22.09 2.38
N PRO A 135 -2.76 -21.07 1.48
CA PRO A 135 -2.82 -19.67 1.88
C PRO A 135 -4.17 -19.26 2.48
N TRP A 136 -5.23 -20.05 2.29
CA TRP A 136 -6.55 -19.75 2.85
C TRP A 136 -6.72 -20.20 4.31
N HIS A 137 -5.96 -21.18 4.73
CA HIS A 137 -6.07 -21.77 6.07
C HIS A 137 -4.82 -21.58 6.92
N ASP A 138 -3.63 -21.60 6.30
CA ASP A 138 -2.38 -21.57 7.03
C ASP A 138 -2.00 -20.16 7.49
N VAL A 139 -1.47 -20.11 8.70
CA VAL A 139 -0.87 -18.91 9.29
C VAL A 139 0.60 -19.20 9.53
N LEU A 140 1.49 -18.42 8.94
CA LEU A 140 2.93 -18.64 9.05
C LEU A 140 3.59 -17.51 9.87
N SER A 141 4.50 -17.91 10.76
CA SER A 141 5.45 -16.97 11.34
C SER A 141 6.52 -16.58 10.32
N LEU A 142 7.31 -15.56 10.60
CA LEU A 142 8.46 -15.18 9.77
C LEU A 142 9.44 -16.35 9.60
N GLU A 143 9.70 -17.11 10.67
CA GLU A 143 10.59 -18.26 10.65
C GLU A 143 10.05 -19.36 9.72
N GLN A 144 8.78 -19.71 9.85
CA GLN A 144 8.12 -20.71 9.00
C GLN A 144 8.11 -20.27 7.53
N PHE A 145 7.80 -19.01 7.26
CA PHE A 145 7.83 -18.46 5.91
C PHE A 145 9.23 -18.54 5.30
N ARG A 146 10.27 -18.15 6.05
CA ARG A 146 11.66 -18.22 5.59
C ARG A 146 12.16 -19.67 5.44
N ALA A 147 11.71 -20.58 6.26
CA ALA A 147 12.05 -22.01 6.14
C ALA A 147 11.45 -22.61 4.85
N ALA A 148 10.23 -22.20 4.48
CA ALA A 148 9.55 -22.69 3.28
C ALA A 148 10.07 -22.05 1.98
N PHE A 149 10.32 -20.73 1.97
CA PHE A 149 10.52 -19.96 0.75
C PHE A 149 11.88 -19.23 0.66
N GLY A 150 12.64 -19.22 1.75
CA GLY A 150 13.91 -18.48 1.78
C GLY A 150 13.73 -16.96 1.71
N GLU A 151 14.72 -16.28 1.11
CA GLU A 151 14.62 -14.85 0.78
C GLU A 151 13.78 -14.67 -0.47
N VAL A 152 12.80 -13.76 -0.42
CA VAL A 152 11.85 -13.51 -1.51
C VAL A 152 12.03 -12.07 -2.00
N VAL A 153 12.51 -11.94 -3.21
CA VAL A 153 12.84 -10.66 -3.82
C VAL A 153 11.79 -10.30 -4.87
N HIS A 154 11.19 -9.13 -4.75
CA HIS A 154 10.21 -8.65 -5.70
C HIS A 154 10.83 -8.47 -7.10
N PRO A 155 10.24 -9.07 -8.17
CA PRO A 155 10.90 -9.22 -9.47
C PRO A 155 11.24 -7.89 -10.17
N PHE A 156 10.45 -6.83 -9.95
CA PHE A 156 10.69 -5.53 -10.58
C PHE A 156 11.53 -4.59 -9.74
N THR A 157 11.44 -4.67 -8.40
CA THR A 157 12.10 -3.70 -7.52
C THR A 157 13.40 -4.22 -6.93
N GLY A 158 13.63 -5.52 -6.97
CA GLY A 158 14.78 -6.17 -6.34
C GLY A 158 14.77 -6.09 -4.80
N VAL A 159 13.62 -5.80 -4.19
CA VAL A 159 13.49 -5.62 -2.74
C VAL A 159 12.86 -6.86 -2.11
N ASP A 160 13.49 -7.38 -1.07
CA ASP A 160 12.84 -8.27 -0.12
C ASP A 160 11.98 -7.41 0.82
N TYR A 161 10.68 -7.32 0.54
CA TYR A 161 9.75 -6.49 1.32
C TYR A 161 9.58 -6.96 2.76
N VAL A 162 9.76 -8.24 3.02
CA VAL A 162 9.66 -8.80 4.38
C VAL A 162 10.81 -8.30 5.24
N ALA A 163 12.05 -8.42 4.74
CA ALA A 163 13.23 -7.89 5.41
C ALA A 163 13.19 -6.36 5.50
N TYR A 164 12.75 -5.69 4.43
CA TYR A 164 12.66 -4.24 4.37
C TYR A 164 11.66 -3.67 5.38
N TYR A 165 10.48 -4.24 5.50
CA TYR A 165 9.49 -3.76 6.48
C TYR A 165 9.92 -4.06 7.92
N LYS A 166 10.55 -5.22 8.13
CA LYS A 166 11.15 -5.54 9.43
C LYS A 166 12.19 -4.49 9.83
N SER A 167 13.10 -4.14 8.93
CA SER A 167 14.13 -3.13 9.21
C SER A 167 13.55 -1.76 9.52
N ILE A 168 12.50 -1.32 8.78
CA ILE A 168 11.82 -0.04 9.05
C ILE A 168 11.26 0.02 10.47
N ILE A 169 10.62 -1.06 10.92
CA ILE A 169 10.04 -1.14 12.26
C ILE A 169 11.15 -1.06 13.32
N GLU A 170 12.21 -1.86 13.17
CA GLU A 170 13.32 -1.93 14.10
C GLU A 170 14.14 -0.64 14.14
N GLU A 171 14.41 -0.02 12.99
CA GLU A 171 15.08 1.28 12.89
C GLU A 171 14.27 2.43 13.51
N ALA A 172 12.94 2.32 13.53
CA ALA A 172 12.06 3.27 14.21
C ALA A 172 12.01 3.06 15.72
N GLY A 173 12.65 2.01 16.26
CA GLY A 173 12.77 1.71 17.70
C GLY A 173 11.70 0.77 18.23
N ALA A 174 10.83 0.20 17.38
CA ALA A 174 9.81 -0.75 17.78
C ALA A 174 10.28 -2.21 17.59
N GLN A 175 9.68 -3.14 18.32
CA GLN A 175 9.84 -4.57 18.04
C GLN A 175 9.00 -4.97 16.83
N ALA A 176 9.58 -5.75 15.92
CA ALA A 176 8.89 -6.25 14.74
C ALA A 176 8.44 -7.70 14.92
N GLU A 177 7.16 -7.97 14.71
CA GLU A 177 6.61 -9.30 14.53
C GLU A 177 5.94 -9.38 13.16
N ILE A 178 6.30 -10.38 12.34
CA ILE A 178 5.72 -10.55 11.00
C ILE A 178 4.97 -11.86 10.94
N VAL A 179 3.73 -11.78 10.52
CA VAL A 179 2.80 -12.91 10.40
C VAL A 179 2.25 -12.91 8.97
N PHE A 180 2.08 -14.08 8.39
CA PHE A 180 1.52 -14.27 7.07
C PHE A 180 0.20 -15.03 7.16
N ALA A 181 -0.88 -14.43 6.69
CA ALA A 181 -2.19 -15.07 6.59
C ALA A 181 -3.11 -14.25 5.67
N ASN A 182 -4.20 -14.87 5.19
CA ASN A 182 -5.24 -14.19 4.41
C ASN A 182 -6.54 -14.02 5.20
N ARG A 183 -6.46 -14.15 6.51
CA ARG A 183 -7.56 -13.86 7.43
C ARG A 183 -7.13 -12.79 8.42
N VAL A 184 -7.83 -11.67 8.45
CA VAL A 184 -7.50 -10.57 9.37
C VAL A 184 -7.51 -11.00 10.84
N THR A 185 -8.36 -11.96 11.18
CA THR A 185 -8.44 -12.51 12.55
C THR A 185 -7.17 -13.22 13.00
N ALA A 186 -6.24 -13.54 12.11
CA ALA A 186 -4.94 -14.11 12.45
C ALA A 186 -4.06 -13.15 13.27
N ILE A 187 -4.37 -11.87 13.31
CA ILE A 187 -3.64 -10.87 14.11
C ILE A 187 -4.11 -10.84 15.57
N LEU A 188 -5.34 -11.27 15.85
CA LEU A 188 -5.96 -11.17 17.17
C LEU A 188 -5.23 -11.91 18.30
N PRO A 189 -4.54 -13.04 18.08
CA PRO A 189 -3.70 -13.66 19.11
C PRO A 189 -2.54 -12.77 19.61
N TYR A 190 -2.17 -11.76 18.83
CA TYR A 190 -1.04 -10.86 19.12
C TYR A 190 -1.48 -9.52 19.71
N THR A 191 -2.59 -8.98 19.21
CA THR A 191 -3.17 -7.71 19.67
C THR A 191 -4.60 -7.54 19.17
N ASP A 192 -5.42 -6.83 19.96
CA ASP A 192 -6.76 -6.36 19.58
C ASP A 192 -6.76 -4.92 19.03
N THR A 193 -5.62 -4.24 19.12
CA THR A 193 -5.42 -2.89 18.61
C THR A 193 -4.87 -2.95 17.19
N VAL A 194 -5.74 -2.83 16.18
CA VAL A 194 -5.41 -3.02 14.77
C VAL A 194 -5.70 -1.77 13.95
N ILE A 195 -4.78 -1.45 13.04
CA ILE A 195 -4.85 -0.40 12.03
C ILE A 195 -4.94 -1.02 10.65
#